data_1f8874b2d695cf6f9e9cea19d1d82d3a
#
_entry.id   1f8874b2d695cf6f9e9cea19d1d82d3a
#
_cell.length_a   1.000
_cell.length_b   1.000
_cell.length_c   1.000
_cell.angle_alpha   90.00
_cell.angle_beta   90.00
_cell.angle_gamma   90.00
#
_symmetry.space_group_name_H-M   'P 1'
#
loop_
_entity.id
_entity.type
_entity.pdbx_description
1 polymer ?
#
loop_
_entity_poly.entity_id
_entity_poly.type
_entity_poly.pdbx_seq_one_letter_code
_entity_poly.pdbx_strand_id
1 'polypeptide(L)'
;MYQVSERVKKQFEYTMSIPCVKEAMKFIQEDERNTIEEQKELVLIEAPTGEEEKRAAVMMEKFKALGLENVHIDRGGNVVGLRRGSGKGPKVLIEGHLDTVFPFGTVHGVEERDGFLYAPGIGDDTRALAMLLGLLRALNQNEIKTFGDIVFVATTREEGMGGLGGMKDFLNDNDDIDISLTIDNNDMSALIFEATSGETYEVNFYGIGGHAFGAFGEMAQPI
;
A
#
# COMPACT_ATOMS: atom_id res chain seq x y z
N MET A 1 -20.42 18.30 2.19
CA MET A 1 -20.75 16.85 2.12
C MET A 1 -21.20 16.58 0.70
N TYR A 2 -20.45 15.78 -0.07
CA TYR A 2 -20.81 15.46 -1.44
C TYR A 2 -22.01 14.50 -1.46
N GLN A 3 -23.00 14.82 -2.29
CA GLN A 3 -24.14 13.92 -2.47
C GLN A 3 -23.88 12.97 -3.64
N VAL A 4 -23.90 11.67 -3.34
CA VAL A 4 -23.83 10.65 -4.37
C VAL A 4 -25.09 10.71 -5.24
N SER A 5 -24.91 10.82 -6.56
CA SER A 5 -26.04 10.88 -7.49
C SER A 5 -26.86 9.58 -7.50
N GLU A 6 -28.15 9.69 -7.77
CA GLU A 6 -29.04 8.50 -7.89
C GLU A 6 -28.58 7.52 -8.98
N ARG A 7 -27.92 8.01 -10.04
CA ARG A 7 -27.31 7.16 -11.06
C ARG A 7 -26.21 6.28 -10.47
N VAL A 8 -25.32 6.85 -9.65
CA VAL A 8 -24.20 6.13 -9.03
C VAL A 8 -24.74 5.11 -8.02
N LYS A 9 -25.74 5.47 -7.21
CA LYS A 9 -26.37 4.53 -6.27
C LYS A 9 -26.95 3.32 -7.00
N LYS A 10 -27.74 3.53 -8.06
CA LYS A 10 -28.31 2.46 -8.87
C LYS A 10 -27.24 1.58 -9.50
N GLN A 11 -26.14 2.17 -9.99
CA GLN A 11 -25.04 1.40 -10.55
C GLN A 11 -24.35 0.54 -9.48
N PHE A 12 -24.13 1.08 -8.29
CA PHE A 12 -23.59 0.33 -7.16
C PHE A 12 -24.51 -0.82 -6.75
N GLU A 13 -25.80 -0.57 -6.55
CA GLU A 13 -26.81 -1.59 -6.24
C GLU A 13 -26.84 -2.70 -7.29
N TYR A 14 -26.78 -2.32 -8.57
CA TYR A 14 -26.70 -3.29 -9.67
C TYR A 14 -25.43 -4.13 -9.56
N THR A 15 -24.25 -3.51 -9.38
CA THR A 15 -22.98 -4.22 -9.25
C THR A 15 -23.03 -5.21 -8.09
N MET A 16 -23.52 -4.77 -6.93
CA MET A 16 -23.67 -5.62 -5.73
C MET A 16 -24.72 -6.72 -5.91
N SER A 17 -25.59 -6.62 -6.91
CA SER A 17 -26.58 -7.66 -7.23
C SER A 17 -26.04 -8.78 -8.13
N ILE A 18 -24.90 -8.57 -8.79
CA ILE A 18 -24.28 -9.53 -9.71
C ILE A 18 -23.85 -10.78 -8.92
N PRO A 19 -24.25 -12.00 -9.35
CA PRO A 19 -23.97 -13.21 -8.56
C PRO A 19 -22.49 -13.41 -8.24
N CYS A 20 -21.59 -13.32 -9.21
CA CYS A 20 -20.14 -13.49 -8.94
C CYS A 20 -19.57 -12.44 -7.99
N VAL A 21 -20.12 -11.21 -7.96
CA VAL A 21 -19.72 -10.18 -7.00
C VAL A 21 -20.19 -10.55 -5.59
N LYS A 22 -21.41 -11.04 -5.43
CA LYS A 22 -21.92 -11.53 -4.14
C LYS A 22 -21.07 -12.68 -3.60
N GLU A 23 -20.74 -13.64 -4.44
CA GLU A 23 -19.91 -14.77 -4.05
C GLU A 23 -18.48 -14.29 -3.68
N ALA A 24 -17.92 -13.32 -4.42
CA ALA A 24 -16.63 -12.75 -4.07
C ALA A 24 -16.64 -12.01 -2.73
N MET A 25 -17.70 -11.26 -2.42
CA MET A 25 -17.85 -10.61 -1.12
C MET A 25 -17.96 -11.63 0.04
N LYS A 26 -18.68 -12.73 -0.20
CA LYS A 26 -18.76 -13.85 0.75
C LYS A 26 -17.39 -14.51 0.91
N PHE A 27 -16.69 -14.78 -0.21
CA PHE A 27 -15.35 -15.34 -0.19
C PHE A 27 -14.38 -14.51 0.63
N ILE A 28 -14.38 -13.17 0.49
CA ILE A 28 -13.51 -12.28 1.29
C ILE A 28 -13.74 -12.48 2.79
N GLN A 29 -15.00 -12.65 3.23
CA GLN A 29 -15.31 -12.93 4.64
C GLN A 29 -14.78 -14.30 5.09
N GLU A 30 -14.94 -15.32 4.24
CA GLU A 30 -14.44 -16.68 4.53
C GLU A 30 -12.90 -16.77 4.48
N ASP A 31 -12.25 -15.93 3.66
CA ASP A 31 -10.79 -15.87 3.48
C ASP A 31 -10.09 -14.92 4.49
N GLU A 32 -10.84 -14.32 5.42
CA GLU A 32 -10.31 -13.35 6.39
C GLU A 32 -9.09 -13.91 7.14
N ARG A 33 -9.16 -15.17 7.57
CA ARG A 33 -8.06 -15.81 8.29
C ARG A 33 -6.78 -15.87 7.46
N ASN A 34 -6.86 -16.21 6.19
CA ASN A 34 -5.70 -16.25 5.30
C ASN A 34 -5.11 -14.85 5.12
N THR A 35 -5.98 -13.84 4.95
CA THR A 35 -5.55 -12.44 4.84
C THR A 35 -4.83 -11.97 6.12
N ILE A 36 -5.32 -12.35 7.30
CA ILE A 36 -4.69 -12.04 8.59
C ILE A 36 -3.32 -12.74 8.71
N GLU A 37 -3.21 -14.00 8.35
CA GLU A 37 -1.93 -14.73 8.41
C GLU A 37 -0.90 -14.13 7.42
N GLU A 38 -1.31 -13.72 6.23
CA GLU A 38 -0.44 -12.99 5.29
C GLU A 38 0.01 -11.63 5.84
N GLN A 39 -0.88 -10.89 6.50
CA GLN A 39 -0.52 -9.65 7.17
C GLN A 39 0.53 -9.87 8.26
N LYS A 40 0.38 -10.92 9.08
CA LYS A 40 1.35 -11.32 10.11
C LYS A 40 2.69 -11.74 9.48
N GLU A 41 2.67 -12.49 8.37
CA GLU A 41 3.88 -12.86 7.65
C GLU A 41 4.62 -11.62 7.14
N LEU A 42 3.90 -10.71 6.48
CA LEU A 42 4.49 -9.52 5.85
C LEU A 42 5.08 -8.55 6.87
N VAL A 43 4.44 -8.34 8.02
CA VAL A 43 4.96 -7.41 9.03
C VAL A 43 6.27 -7.90 9.64
N LEU A 44 6.47 -9.23 9.76
CA LEU A 44 7.71 -9.81 10.27
C LEU A 44 8.90 -9.64 9.32
N ILE A 45 8.65 -9.24 8.08
CA ILE A 45 9.69 -8.89 7.11
C ILE A 45 9.90 -7.38 7.21
N GLU A 46 10.81 -6.95 8.08
CA GLU A 46 11.07 -5.52 8.28
C GLU A 46 11.46 -4.83 6.98
N ALA A 47 10.89 -3.65 6.75
CA ALA A 47 11.08 -2.86 5.53
C ALA A 47 11.07 -1.36 5.87
N PRO A 48 12.14 -0.83 6.46
CA PRO A 48 12.28 0.62 6.63
C PRO A 48 12.24 1.33 5.29
N THR A 49 11.76 2.58 5.28
CA THR A 49 11.72 3.41 4.06
C THR A 49 13.07 3.46 3.36
N GLY A 50 13.09 3.03 2.09
CA GLY A 50 14.29 2.90 1.26
C GLY A 50 15.04 1.57 1.40
N GLU A 51 14.54 0.62 2.19
CA GLU A 51 15.15 -0.70 2.44
C GLU A 51 14.11 -1.84 2.35
N GLU A 52 13.22 -1.76 1.35
CA GLU A 52 12.04 -2.62 1.20
C GLU A 52 12.32 -3.92 0.43
N GLU A 53 13.51 -4.17 -0.07
CA GLU A 53 13.82 -5.21 -1.05
C GLU A 53 13.36 -6.61 -0.61
N LYS A 54 13.48 -6.93 0.68
CA LYS A 54 13.10 -8.26 1.19
C LYS A 54 11.59 -8.46 1.15
N ARG A 55 10.82 -7.45 1.56
CA ARG A 55 9.36 -7.50 1.54
C ARG A 55 8.85 -7.45 0.10
N ALA A 56 9.48 -6.64 -0.76
CA ALA A 56 9.21 -6.59 -2.20
C ALA A 56 9.40 -7.96 -2.87
N ALA A 57 10.49 -8.67 -2.56
CA ALA A 57 10.75 -10.00 -3.11
C ALA A 57 9.64 -11.00 -2.74
N VAL A 58 9.15 -10.97 -1.49
CA VAL A 58 8.05 -11.83 -1.06
C VAL A 58 6.74 -11.45 -1.74
N MET A 59 6.42 -10.16 -1.84
CA MET A 59 5.23 -9.70 -2.56
C MET A 59 5.27 -10.09 -4.04
N MET A 60 6.43 -9.99 -4.68
CA MET A 60 6.60 -10.42 -6.08
C MET A 60 6.26 -11.91 -6.27
N GLU A 61 6.74 -12.78 -5.39
CA GLU A 61 6.42 -14.22 -5.47
C GLU A 61 4.93 -14.48 -5.18
N LYS A 62 4.31 -13.76 -4.24
CA LYS A 62 2.87 -13.87 -3.98
C LYS A 62 2.04 -13.42 -5.19
N PHE A 63 2.41 -12.32 -5.85
CA PHE A 63 1.73 -11.85 -7.07
C PHE A 63 1.84 -12.88 -8.22
N LYS A 64 3.03 -13.47 -8.42
CA LYS A 64 3.23 -14.56 -9.40
C LYS A 64 2.37 -15.78 -9.07
N ALA A 65 2.37 -16.21 -7.81
CA ALA A 65 1.61 -17.38 -7.37
C ALA A 65 0.10 -17.19 -7.56
N LEU A 66 -0.40 -15.96 -7.47
CA LEU A 66 -1.80 -15.60 -7.70
C LEU A 66 -2.11 -15.29 -9.17
N GLY A 67 -1.16 -15.52 -10.09
CA GLY A 67 -1.37 -15.50 -11.52
C GLY A 67 -1.42 -14.11 -12.16
N LEU A 68 -0.84 -13.09 -11.54
CA LEU A 68 -0.65 -11.82 -12.22
C LEU A 68 0.35 -11.98 -13.37
N GLU A 69 0.09 -11.28 -14.46
CA GLU A 69 0.98 -11.23 -15.61
C GLU A 69 2.06 -10.15 -15.43
N ASN A 70 3.17 -10.33 -16.11
CA ASN A 70 4.28 -9.34 -16.15
C ASN A 70 4.75 -8.89 -14.77
N VAL A 71 4.76 -9.79 -13.79
CA VAL A 71 5.19 -9.45 -12.43
C VAL A 71 6.69 -9.15 -12.42
N HIS A 72 7.04 -7.95 -11.98
CA HIS A 72 8.42 -7.46 -11.93
C HIS A 72 8.61 -6.42 -10.82
N ILE A 73 9.86 -6.14 -10.50
CA ILE A 73 10.25 -4.96 -9.72
C ILE A 73 10.65 -3.87 -10.72
N ASP A 74 10.00 -2.71 -10.61
CA ASP A 74 10.28 -1.57 -11.48
C ASP A 74 11.54 -0.78 -11.02
N ARG A 75 11.89 0.31 -11.73
CA ARG A 75 13.06 1.13 -11.38
C ARG A 75 12.92 1.85 -10.02
N GLY A 76 11.68 2.05 -9.56
CA GLY A 76 11.37 2.63 -8.25
C GLY A 76 11.48 1.64 -7.10
N GLY A 77 11.65 0.34 -7.41
CA GLY A 77 11.63 -0.74 -6.42
C GLY A 77 10.23 -1.29 -6.14
N ASN A 78 9.20 -0.75 -6.79
CA ASN A 78 7.83 -1.22 -6.63
C ASN A 78 7.64 -2.61 -7.22
N VAL A 79 6.80 -3.41 -6.61
CA VAL A 79 6.35 -4.69 -7.17
C VAL A 79 5.11 -4.46 -7.99
N VAL A 80 5.20 -4.69 -9.28
CA VAL A 80 4.12 -4.46 -10.24
C VAL A 80 3.62 -5.76 -10.80
N GLY A 81 2.30 -5.93 -10.90
CA GLY A 81 1.68 -7.08 -11.55
C GLY A 81 0.38 -6.68 -12.24
N LEU A 82 0.11 -7.32 -13.38
CA LEU A 82 -1.02 -6.98 -14.23
C LEU A 82 -2.07 -8.09 -14.22
N ARG A 83 -3.31 -7.73 -13.95
CA ARG A 83 -4.47 -8.58 -14.18
C ARG A 83 -5.23 -8.08 -15.39
N ARG A 84 -5.23 -8.87 -16.47
CA ARG A 84 -5.91 -8.50 -17.72
C ARG A 84 -7.41 -8.47 -17.57
N GLY A 85 -8.02 -7.41 -18.10
CA GLY A 85 -9.44 -7.31 -18.39
C GLY A 85 -9.76 -7.67 -19.84
N SER A 86 -10.93 -7.25 -20.31
CA SER A 86 -11.34 -7.41 -21.71
C SER A 86 -10.80 -6.34 -22.66
N GLY A 87 -10.05 -5.36 -22.16
CA GLY A 87 -9.52 -4.21 -22.90
C GLY A 87 -10.57 -3.16 -23.29
N LYS A 88 -11.75 -3.18 -22.64
CA LYS A 88 -12.89 -2.28 -22.96
C LYS A 88 -13.24 -1.29 -21.86
N GLY A 89 -12.46 -1.26 -20.79
CA GLY A 89 -12.66 -0.39 -19.63
C GLY A 89 -11.42 0.39 -19.25
N PRO A 90 -11.52 1.22 -18.21
CA PRO A 90 -10.39 1.97 -17.69
C PRO A 90 -9.33 1.03 -17.13
N LYS A 91 -8.07 1.46 -17.20
CA LYS A 91 -6.95 0.82 -16.52
C LYS A 91 -6.88 1.33 -15.09
N VAL A 92 -7.08 0.43 -14.15
CA VAL A 92 -7.19 0.75 -12.72
C VAL A 92 -5.91 0.31 -12.01
N LEU A 93 -5.27 1.22 -11.31
CA LEU A 93 -4.21 0.94 -10.36
C LEU A 93 -4.82 0.72 -8.97
N ILE A 94 -4.40 -0.34 -8.29
CA ILE A 94 -4.70 -0.58 -6.87
C ILE A 94 -3.38 -0.83 -6.17
N GLU A 95 -3.12 -0.07 -5.09
CA GLU A 95 -1.84 -0.13 -4.42
C GLU A 95 -1.94 -0.05 -2.90
N GLY A 96 -0.86 -0.50 -2.25
CA GLY A 96 -0.50 -0.31 -0.86
C GLY A 96 1.02 -0.28 -0.76
N HIS A 97 1.56 0.35 0.30
CA HIS A 97 3.01 0.53 0.38
C HIS A 97 3.74 -0.57 1.17
N LEU A 98 4.99 -0.77 0.78
CA LEU A 98 5.88 -1.79 1.37
C LEU A 98 6.55 -1.30 2.64
N ASP A 99 6.91 -0.03 2.68
CA ASP A 99 7.76 0.52 3.73
C ASP A 99 7.02 0.81 5.03
N THR A 100 7.80 1.08 6.05
CA THR A 100 7.33 1.56 7.34
C THR A 100 8.33 2.56 7.91
N VAL A 101 7.87 3.44 8.81
CA VAL A 101 8.72 4.37 9.56
C VAL A 101 9.64 3.69 10.59
N PHE A 102 9.50 2.38 10.80
CA PHE A 102 10.21 1.65 11.85
C PHE A 102 11.55 1.13 11.36
N PRO A 103 12.67 1.39 12.09
CA PRO A 103 13.98 0.87 11.71
C PRO A 103 14.08 -0.65 11.95
N PHE A 104 15.06 -1.28 11.33
CA PHE A 104 15.38 -2.69 11.58
C PHE A 104 15.58 -2.98 13.07
N GLY A 105 15.17 -4.18 13.48
CA GLY A 105 15.24 -4.64 14.85
C GLY A 105 14.11 -4.13 15.74
N THR A 106 13.04 -3.57 15.15
CA THR A 106 11.87 -3.06 15.91
C THR A 106 10.77 -4.10 16.01
N VAL A 107 10.61 -4.97 14.99
CA VAL A 107 9.55 -5.98 14.97
C VAL A 107 10.01 -7.27 15.62
N HIS A 108 9.50 -7.56 16.81
CA HIS A 108 9.87 -8.77 17.59
C HIS A 108 8.81 -9.88 17.51
N GLY A 109 7.69 -9.63 16.85
CA GLY A 109 6.57 -10.55 16.72
C GLY A 109 5.25 -9.82 16.57
N VAL A 110 4.18 -10.58 16.43
CA VAL A 110 2.80 -10.07 16.41
C VAL A 110 2.09 -10.55 17.67
N GLU A 111 1.61 -9.62 18.47
CA GLU A 111 0.72 -9.93 19.60
C GLU A 111 -0.73 -9.87 19.13
N GLU A 112 -1.49 -10.90 19.47
CA GLU A 112 -2.95 -10.92 19.26
C GLU A 112 -3.64 -10.85 20.62
N ARG A 113 -4.39 -9.77 20.83
CA ARG A 113 -5.09 -9.54 22.11
C ARG A 113 -6.40 -8.81 21.85
N ASP A 114 -7.46 -9.30 22.49
CA ASP A 114 -8.81 -8.69 22.45
C ASP A 114 -9.37 -8.49 21.03
N GLY A 115 -8.99 -9.37 20.09
CA GLY A 115 -9.38 -9.29 18.68
C GLY A 115 -8.58 -8.27 17.84
N PHE A 116 -7.50 -7.73 18.38
CA PHE A 116 -6.58 -6.81 17.68
C PHE A 116 -5.20 -7.44 17.50
N LEU A 117 -4.53 -7.04 16.41
CA LEU A 117 -3.13 -7.36 16.14
C LEU A 117 -2.25 -6.16 16.52
N TYR A 118 -1.15 -6.44 17.21
CA TYR A 118 -0.18 -5.43 17.63
C TYR A 118 1.20 -5.80 17.12
N ALA A 119 1.75 -4.96 16.24
CA ALA A 119 3.15 -4.97 15.81
C ALA A 119 3.47 -3.63 15.14
N PRO A 120 4.73 -3.17 15.15
CA PRO A 120 5.14 -2.00 14.36
C PRO A 120 4.87 -2.22 12.86
N GLY A 121 4.09 -1.33 12.22
CA GLY A 121 3.75 -1.43 10.78
C GLY A 121 2.66 -2.47 10.45
N ILE A 122 1.92 -3.01 11.43
CA ILE A 122 0.88 -4.02 11.19
C ILE A 122 -0.34 -3.44 10.48
N GLY A 123 -0.70 -2.20 10.74
CA GLY A 123 -1.82 -1.50 10.11
C GLY A 123 -1.37 -0.67 8.92
N ASP A 124 -0.23 -0.07 9.05
CA ASP A 124 0.41 0.87 8.13
C ASP A 124 1.75 0.29 7.66
N ASP A 125 1.81 -0.36 6.47
CA ASP A 125 0.66 -0.64 5.60
C ASP A 125 0.60 -2.13 5.21
N THR A 126 1.13 -3.03 6.05
CA THR A 126 1.03 -4.48 5.75
C THR A 126 -0.43 -4.95 5.67
N ARG A 127 -1.37 -4.18 6.21
CA ARG A 127 -2.80 -4.47 6.05
C ARG A 127 -3.23 -4.33 4.60
N ALA A 128 -2.88 -3.22 3.93
CA ALA A 128 -3.22 -3.05 2.52
C ALA A 128 -2.54 -4.10 1.65
N LEU A 129 -1.27 -4.41 1.88
CA LEU A 129 -0.59 -5.47 1.14
C LEU A 129 -1.35 -6.81 1.23
N ALA A 130 -1.79 -7.20 2.41
CA ALA A 130 -2.61 -8.41 2.60
C ALA A 130 -3.99 -8.28 1.92
N MET A 131 -4.59 -7.08 1.93
CA MET A 131 -5.86 -6.83 1.24
C MET A 131 -5.73 -6.92 -0.28
N LEU A 132 -4.61 -6.48 -0.88
CA LEU A 132 -4.32 -6.69 -2.31
C LEU A 132 -4.34 -8.17 -2.67
N LEU A 133 -3.71 -9.01 -1.84
CA LEU A 133 -3.67 -10.46 -2.04
C LEU A 133 -5.05 -11.09 -1.88
N GLY A 134 -5.80 -10.71 -0.84
CA GLY A 134 -7.18 -11.16 -0.61
C GLY A 134 -8.12 -10.78 -1.73
N LEU A 135 -8.05 -9.54 -2.21
CA LEU A 135 -8.82 -9.07 -3.37
C LEU A 135 -8.50 -9.90 -4.62
N LEU A 136 -7.22 -10.14 -4.89
CA LEU A 136 -6.78 -10.91 -6.05
C LEU A 136 -7.29 -12.36 -5.98
N ARG A 137 -7.25 -13.00 -4.79
CA ARG A 137 -7.84 -14.32 -4.57
C ARG A 137 -9.35 -14.31 -4.82
N ALA A 138 -10.06 -13.31 -4.32
CA ALA A 138 -11.50 -13.17 -4.51
C ALA A 138 -11.88 -13.03 -5.99
N LEU A 139 -11.14 -12.20 -6.74
CA LEU A 139 -11.35 -12.03 -8.18
C LEU A 139 -11.10 -13.31 -8.96
N ASN A 140 -10.06 -14.07 -8.59
CA ASN A 140 -9.69 -15.31 -9.28
C ASN A 140 -10.65 -16.46 -8.94
N GLN A 141 -10.94 -16.67 -7.66
CA GLN A 141 -11.81 -17.76 -7.20
C GLN A 141 -13.23 -17.66 -7.77
N ASN A 142 -13.71 -16.45 -8.00
CA ASN A 142 -15.05 -16.21 -8.52
C ASN A 142 -15.06 -15.87 -10.01
N GLU A 143 -13.95 -16.10 -10.71
CA GLU A 143 -13.80 -15.90 -12.15
C GLU A 143 -14.30 -14.52 -12.63
N ILE A 144 -14.12 -13.49 -11.78
CA ILE A 144 -14.58 -12.13 -12.10
C ILE A 144 -13.73 -11.58 -13.25
N LYS A 145 -14.39 -11.31 -14.37
CA LYS A 145 -13.77 -10.66 -15.53
C LYS A 145 -14.10 -9.18 -15.54
N THR A 146 -13.07 -8.36 -15.52
CA THR A 146 -13.19 -6.90 -15.58
C THR A 146 -13.18 -6.40 -17.02
N PHE A 147 -13.78 -5.24 -17.27
CA PHE A 147 -13.70 -4.59 -18.59
C PHE A 147 -12.31 -3.98 -18.80
N GLY A 148 -11.79 -3.29 -17.83
CA GLY A 148 -10.44 -2.74 -17.85
C GLY A 148 -9.42 -3.65 -17.16
N ASP A 149 -8.16 -3.39 -17.44
CA ASP A 149 -7.04 -4.01 -16.77
C ASP A 149 -6.94 -3.49 -15.33
N ILE A 150 -6.45 -4.33 -14.41
CA ILE A 150 -6.11 -3.92 -13.05
C ILE A 150 -4.61 -4.12 -12.86
N VAL A 151 -3.93 -3.05 -12.48
CA VAL A 151 -2.52 -3.07 -12.09
C VAL A 151 -2.45 -3.11 -10.57
N PHE A 152 -1.86 -4.17 -10.03
CA PHE A 152 -1.57 -4.30 -8.60
C PHE A 152 -0.15 -3.83 -8.36
N VAL A 153 0.03 -2.90 -7.42
CA VAL A 153 1.34 -2.37 -7.09
C VAL A 153 1.56 -2.39 -5.58
N ALA A 154 2.70 -2.93 -5.15
CA ALA A 154 3.20 -2.71 -3.81
C ALA A 154 4.32 -1.67 -3.91
N THR A 155 4.08 -0.47 -3.40
CA THR A 155 4.92 0.70 -3.60
C THR A 155 6.03 0.81 -2.55
N THR A 156 7.11 1.49 -2.90
CA THR A 156 8.24 1.80 -2.00
C THR A 156 8.22 3.27 -1.61
N ARG A 157 8.92 3.60 -0.51
CA ARG A 157 9.24 4.98 -0.12
C ARG A 157 8.02 5.89 -0.04
N GLU A 158 6.92 5.36 0.52
CA GLU A 158 5.74 6.17 0.80
C GLU A 158 6.04 7.13 1.93
N GLU A 159 6.62 6.62 3.01
CA GLU A 159 6.75 7.23 4.30
C GLU A 159 7.84 8.33 4.37
N GLY A 160 7.59 9.31 5.22
CA GLY A 160 8.57 10.29 5.69
C GLY A 160 9.37 10.96 4.56
N MET A 161 10.70 10.80 4.60
CA MET A 161 11.61 11.34 3.59
C MET A 161 11.56 10.61 2.24
N GLY A 162 10.89 9.46 2.18
CA GLY A 162 10.59 8.76 0.94
C GLY A 162 9.65 9.56 0.04
N GLY A 163 8.71 10.26 0.65
CA GLY A 163 7.88 11.30 0.00
C GLY A 163 7.05 10.79 -1.17
N LEU A 164 6.42 9.62 -1.05
CA LEU A 164 5.67 8.94 -2.12
C LEU A 164 6.55 8.59 -3.33
N GLY A 165 7.86 8.34 -3.11
CA GLY A 165 8.84 8.18 -4.17
C GLY A 165 8.53 7.05 -5.14
N GLY A 166 8.12 5.88 -4.61
CA GLY A 166 7.75 4.74 -5.43
C GLY A 166 6.57 5.02 -6.35
N MET A 167 5.50 5.60 -5.82
CA MET A 167 4.31 5.95 -6.60
C MET A 167 4.63 7.01 -7.66
N LYS A 168 5.42 8.03 -7.32
CA LYS A 168 5.87 9.05 -8.28
C LYS A 168 6.66 8.45 -9.43
N ASP A 169 7.59 7.54 -9.13
CA ASP A 169 8.36 6.84 -10.16
C ASP A 169 7.45 5.98 -11.04
N PHE A 170 6.52 5.24 -10.44
CA PHE A 170 5.57 4.40 -11.17
C PHE A 170 4.69 5.23 -12.12
N LEU A 171 4.06 6.30 -11.64
CA LEU A 171 3.17 7.14 -12.46
C LEU A 171 3.92 7.92 -13.55
N ASN A 172 5.19 8.28 -13.33
CA ASN A 172 6.02 8.91 -14.36
C ASN A 172 6.33 7.95 -15.52
N ASP A 173 6.36 6.64 -15.26
CA ASP A 173 6.65 5.63 -16.27
C ASP A 173 5.39 5.01 -16.89
N ASN A 174 4.20 5.28 -16.31
CA ASN A 174 2.92 4.69 -16.72
C ASN A 174 1.85 5.79 -16.83
N ASP A 175 1.80 6.44 -17.98
CA ASP A 175 0.86 7.54 -18.28
C ASP A 175 -0.53 7.07 -18.72
N ASP A 176 -0.75 5.75 -18.78
CA ASP A 176 -1.97 5.11 -19.25
C ASP A 176 -2.88 4.60 -18.10
N ILE A 177 -2.63 5.03 -16.87
CA ILE A 177 -3.49 4.74 -15.73
C ILE A 177 -4.67 5.72 -15.70
N ASP A 178 -5.89 5.22 -15.78
CA ASP A 178 -7.10 6.04 -15.76
C ASP A 178 -7.61 6.33 -14.34
N ILE A 179 -7.44 5.38 -13.42
CA ILE A 179 -7.94 5.46 -12.03
C ILE A 179 -6.88 4.87 -11.10
N SER A 180 -6.56 5.58 -10.01
CA SER A 180 -5.71 5.09 -8.93
C SER A 180 -6.50 4.95 -7.64
N LEU A 181 -6.35 3.82 -6.97
CA LEU A 181 -6.91 3.52 -5.66
C LEU A 181 -5.79 3.13 -4.70
N THR A 182 -5.52 3.99 -3.74
CA THR A 182 -4.57 3.74 -2.64
C THR A 182 -5.33 3.17 -1.45
N ILE A 183 -4.82 2.11 -0.84
CA ILE A 183 -5.38 1.51 0.37
C ILE A 183 -4.43 1.88 1.51
N ASP A 184 -4.67 3.03 2.14
CA ASP A 184 -3.79 3.55 3.20
C ASP A 184 -4.61 4.47 4.13
N ASN A 185 -5.73 3.94 4.65
CA ASN A 185 -6.57 4.68 5.58
C ASN A 185 -7.19 3.72 6.60
N ASN A 186 -7.13 4.09 7.85
CA ASN A 186 -7.73 3.34 8.95
C ASN A 186 -9.23 3.66 9.17
N ASP A 187 -9.77 4.69 8.53
CA ASP A 187 -11.21 5.00 8.55
C ASP A 187 -11.91 4.36 7.36
N MET A 188 -12.47 3.19 7.56
CA MET A 188 -13.20 2.42 6.55
C MET A 188 -14.49 3.11 6.05
N SER A 189 -14.92 4.20 6.66
CA SER A 189 -16.07 4.99 6.24
C SER A 189 -15.69 6.20 5.36
N ALA A 190 -14.40 6.47 5.20
CA ALA A 190 -13.88 7.61 4.47
C ALA A 190 -13.33 7.20 3.09
N LEU A 191 -13.61 8.03 2.10
CA LEU A 191 -12.95 8.04 0.80
C LEU A 191 -12.29 9.41 0.61
N ILE A 192 -10.95 9.43 0.58
CA ILE A 192 -10.17 10.65 0.38
C ILE A 192 -9.90 10.79 -1.11
N PHE A 193 -10.35 11.88 -1.73
CA PHE A 193 -10.18 12.17 -3.16
C PHE A 193 -9.68 13.59 -3.42
N GLU A 194 -9.40 14.35 -2.36
CA GLU A 194 -8.77 15.66 -2.41
C GLU A 194 -7.67 15.70 -1.35
N ALA A 195 -6.49 16.17 -1.75
CA ALA A 195 -5.35 16.33 -0.86
C ALA A 195 -4.70 17.70 -1.05
N THR A 196 -4.05 18.20 -0.01
CA THR A 196 -3.15 19.34 -0.12
C THR A 196 -1.79 18.88 -0.55
N SER A 197 -1.12 19.64 -1.43
CA SER A 197 0.28 19.39 -1.74
C SER A 197 1.16 19.70 -0.53
N GLY A 198 2.22 18.93 -0.35
CA GLY A 198 3.23 19.13 0.68
C GLY A 198 4.63 18.85 0.14
N GLU A 199 5.63 19.48 0.74
CA GLU A 199 7.03 19.18 0.50
C GLU A 199 7.70 18.96 1.86
N THR A 200 8.58 17.96 1.92
CA THR A 200 9.35 17.64 3.12
C THR A 200 10.81 18.02 2.90
N TYR A 201 11.37 18.76 3.83
CA TYR A 201 12.76 19.21 3.79
C TYR A 201 13.51 18.68 5.00
N GLU A 202 14.70 18.14 4.76
CA GLU A 202 15.68 17.87 5.80
C GLU A 202 16.70 19.02 5.81
N VAL A 203 16.87 19.65 6.97
CA VAL A 203 17.84 20.74 7.16
C VAL A 203 18.87 20.33 8.20
N ASN A 204 20.10 20.16 7.75
CA ASN A 204 21.21 19.78 8.61
C ASN A 204 22.05 20.99 8.97
N PHE A 205 22.18 21.28 10.25
CA PHE A 205 23.03 22.34 10.77
C PHE A 205 24.35 21.74 11.29
N TYR A 206 25.46 22.24 10.77
CA TYR A 206 26.78 21.78 11.15
C TYR A 206 27.51 22.85 11.92
N GLY A 207 28.07 22.48 13.06
CA GLY A 207 28.90 23.35 13.89
C GLY A 207 30.15 22.61 14.37
N ILE A 208 31.18 23.34 14.76
CA ILE A 208 32.44 22.75 15.29
C ILE A 208 32.16 21.91 16.54
N GLY A 209 31.08 22.22 17.24
CA GLY A 209 30.74 21.58 18.51
C GLY A 209 31.68 21.96 19.65
N GLY A 210 31.26 21.79 20.87
CA GLY A 210 32.06 22.05 22.04
C GLY A 210 31.33 21.76 23.33
N HIS A 211 32.08 21.70 24.43
CA HIS A 211 31.49 21.50 25.75
C HIS A 211 30.66 22.71 26.16
N ALA A 212 29.39 22.51 26.54
CA ALA A 212 28.43 23.59 26.84
C ALA A 212 28.91 24.61 27.86
N PHE A 213 29.76 24.21 28.82
CA PHE A 213 30.34 25.08 29.82
C PHE A 213 31.74 25.58 29.42
N GLY A 214 32.60 24.68 28.90
CA GLY A 214 34.01 25.02 28.59
C GLY A 214 34.20 25.84 27.33
N ALA A 215 33.24 25.87 26.41
CA ALA A 215 33.29 26.63 25.16
C ALA A 215 32.08 27.59 25.02
N PHE A 216 31.49 28.00 26.13
CA PHE A 216 30.30 28.87 26.12
C PHE A 216 30.63 30.24 25.50
N GLY A 217 29.89 30.61 24.48
CA GLY A 217 30.04 31.88 23.74
C GLY A 217 31.19 31.91 22.73
N GLU A 218 32.02 30.87 22.63
CA GLU A 218 33.12 30.81 21.65
C GLU A 218 32.75 30.02 20.37
N MET A 219 31.67 29.27 20.42
CA MET A 219 31.27 28.40 19.31
C MET A 219 29.80 28.60 18.94
N ALA A 220 29.53 28.63 17.65
CA ALA A 220 28.16 28.61 17.13
C ALA A 220 27.51 27.29 17.54
N GLN A 221 26.41 27.36 18.25
CA GLN A 221 25.55 26.20 18.52
C GLN A 221 24.69 25.99 17.29
N PRO A 222 24.58 24.78 16.75
CA PRO A 222 23.76 24.51 15.55
C PRO A 222 22.28 24.85 15.74
N ILE A 223 21.74 24.79 16.93
CA ILE A 223 20.43 25.30 17.38
C ILE A 223 20.46 25.44 18.90
#